data_fd6c1eb5c029cd9c9d93d5a56cd3be25
#
_entry.id   fd6c1eb5c029cd9c9d93d5a56cd3be25
#
_cell.length_a   1.000
_cell.length_b   1.000
_cell.length_c   1.000
_cell.angle_alpha   90.00
_cell.angle_beta   90.00
_cell.angle_gamma   90.00
#
_symmetry.space_group_name_H-M   'P 1'
#
loop_
_entity.id
_entity.type
_entity.pdbx_description
1 polymer ?
#
loop_
_entity_poly.entity_id
_entity_poly.type
_entity_poly.pdbx_seq_one_letter_code
_entity_poly.pdbx_strand_id
1 'polypeptide(L)'
;MLEVANSVIAKLSKSEAKNYISQIIFDESRSNSSEVVFIAPNALVANYIRTKFSSLIANTFESLITHKPAIKIICASSEGKQKKSVLLAQNKQNRAQIYENYTFENFIVGHSNQLAFQVSQMVAAEPGKKYNPLFIYGSTGLGKTHLLHSIGNYALNHGQNVICVTSEQFFNDFVVNVQNKTMQKFKEKYRTCDILLIDDVQFLAQEKSEKIREEFFHTFNDLREKKAQIVLTSDNPPKLLKGFEERLVSRFESGLIANITPPELDTKIRIIKAKCEFDGVSLDNETIDYIATNMGDNIREIEGALLSLNAFARLMSQKITLEFAKTVIKDQVKVHKDSSSIDEIIALVASNLNVKISEIKSKSKTKKIVEARRICIYLAKSLTPNSMPALAVNFGLKDHSAVSHNIKKIN
;
A
#
# COMPACT_ATOMS: atom_id res chain seq x y z
N MET A 1 -1.47 -35.05 36.60
CA MET A 1 -1.89 -34.48 35.30
C MET A 1 -0.74 -34.36 34.31
N LEU A 2 0.43 -33.91 34.70
CA LEU A 2 1.61 -33.76 33.82
C LEU A 2 2.01 -35.10 33.16
N GLU A 3 2.13 -36.18 33.93
CA GLU A 3 2.46 -37.51 33.41
C GLU A 3 1.43 -38.04 32.42
N VAL A 4 0.15 -37.85 32.72
CA VAL A 4 -0.97 -38.24 31.84
C VAL A 4 -0.93 -37.39 30.53
N ALA A 5 -0.74 -36.12 30.64
CA ALA A 5 -0.64 -35.22 29.47
C ALA A 5 0.55 -35.60 28.57
N ASN A 6 1.71 -35.89 29.16
CA ASN A 6 2.90 -36.36 28.42
C ASN A 6 2.65 -37.71 27.75
N SER A 7 1.96 -38.66 28.43
CA SER A 7 1.56 -39.94 27.86
C SER A 7 0.58 -39.78 26.69
N VAL A 8 -0.37 -38.82 26.77
CA VAL A 8 -1.29 -38.50 25.68
C VAL A 8 -0.53 -37.94 24.48
N ILE A 9 0.37 -36.99 24.70
CA ILE A 9 1.22 -36.41 23.61
C ILE A 9 2.06 -37.51 22.97
N ALA A 10 2.71 -38.35 23.77
CA ALA A 10 3.55 -39.45 23.27
C ALA A 10 2.76 -40.50 22.46
N LYS A 11 1.53 -40.83 22.89
CA LYS A 11 0.66 -41.77 22.21
C LYS A 11 0.17 -41.20 20.87
N LEU A 12 -0.25 -39.94 20.82
CA LEU A 12 -0.73 -39.27 19.60
C LEU A 12 0.38 -38.89 18.64
N SER A 13 1.59 -38.64 19.13
CA SER A 13 2.76 -38.35 18.28
C SER A 13 3.22 -39.52 17.41
N LYS A 14 2.69 -40.74 17.63
CA LYS A 14 2.90 -41.92 16.77
C LYS A 14 1.92 -42.03 15.61
N SER A 15 0.95 -41.12 15.51
CA SER A 15 -0.09 -41.06 14.48
C SER A 15 0.21 -39.98 13.42
N GLU A 16 -0.71 -39.80 12.45
CA GLU A 16 -0.66 -38.72 11.45
C GLU A 16 -0.58 -37.30 12.08
N ALA A 17 -0.96 -37.19 13.36
CA ALA A 17 -0.89 -35.94 14.11
C ALA A 17 0.53 -35.57 14.60
N LYS A 18 1.54 -36.43 14.38
CA LYS A 18 2.92 -36.26 14.90
C LYS A 18 3.49 -34.86 14.69
N ASN A 19 3.33 -34.32 13.49
CA ASN A 19 3.92 -33.01 13.11
C ASN A 19 3.30 -31.81 13.84
N TYR A 20 2.12 -31.96 14.45
CA TYR A 20 1.40 -30.90 15.14
C TYR A 20 1.32 -31.16 16.66
N ILE A 21 0.96 -32.35 17.08
CA ILE A 21 0.80 -32.71 18.50
C ILE A 21 2.14 -32.64 19.25
N SER A 22 3.26 -32.98 18.61
CA SER A 22 4.59 -32.88 19.22
C SER A 22 5.04 -31.42 19.47
N GLN A 23 4.38 -30.44 18.89
CA GLN A 23 4.71 -29.02 19.02
C GLN A 23 3.99 -28.32 20.17
N ILE A 24 3.00 -28.96 20.81
CA ILE A 24 2.28 -28.39 21.95
C ILE A 24 2.90 -28.81 23.27
N ILE A 25 2.84 -27.86 24.22
CA ILE A 25 3.36 -28.06 25.59
C ILE A 25 2.18 -28.01 26.55
N PHE A 26 2.11 -28.93 27.49
CA PHE A 26 1.11 -28.95 28.54
C PHE A 26 1.37 -27.82 29.55
N ASP A 27 0.31 -27.03 29.85
CA ASP A 27 0.35 -25.98 30.87
C ASP A 27 -0.28 -26.44 32.17
N GLU A 28 0.53 -26.89 33.10
CA GLU A 28 0.09 -27.38 34.39
C GLU A 28 -0.56 -26.31 35.25
N SER A 29 -0.09 -25.06 35.15
CA SER A 29 -0.55 -23.93 35.97
C SER A 29 -1.99 -23.50 35.65
N ARG A 30 -2.44 -23.78 34.43
CA ARG A 30 -3.77 -23.40 33.91
C ARG A 30 -4.69 -24.58 33.71
N SER A 31 -4.24 -25.79 34.01
CA SER A 31 -5.02 -27.03 33.87
C SER A 31 -5.58 -27.48 35.20
N ASN A 32 -6.77 -28.07 35.15
CA ASN A 32 -7.44 -28.70 36.29
C ASN A 32 -8.11 -30.01 35.86
N SER A 33 -8.85 -30.67 36.75
CA SER A 33 -9.49 -31.96 36.43
C SER A 33 -10.59 -31.86 35.36
N SER A 34 -11.17 -30.67 35.13
CA SER A 34 -12.23 -30.46 34.13
C SER A 34 -11.74 -29.80 32.82
N GLU A 35 -10.65 -29.07 32.85
CA GLU A 35 -10.09 -28.36 31.70
C GLU A 35 -8.59 -28.59 31.61
N VAL A 36 -8.10 -29.03 30.43
CA VAL A 36 -6.68 -29.27 30.15
C VAL A 36 -6.21 -28.26 29.12
N VAL A 37 -5.15 -27.51 29.46
CA VAL A 37 -4.62 -26.42 28.64
C VAL A 37 -3.29 -26.81 28.00
N PHE A 38 -3.16 -26.62 26.69
CA PHE A 38 -1.92 -26.77 25.95
C PHE A 38 -1.51 -25.45 25.30
N ILE A 39 -0.21 -25.20 25.25
CA ILE A 39 0.41 -24.05 24.58
C ILE A 39 0.93 -24.50 23.23
N ALA A 40 0.47 -23.86 22.14
CA ALA A 40 0.97 -24.05 20.79
C ALA A 40 1.98 -22.95 20.42
N PRO A 41 2.95 -23.22 19.52
CA PRO A 41 4.00 -22.27 19.15
C PRO A 41 3.44 -21.04 18.39
N ASN A 42 2.36 -21.19 17.64
CA ASN A 42 1.72 -20.10 16.89
C ASN A 42 0.21 -20.32 16.72
N ALA A 43 -0.49 -19.30 16.24
CA ALA A 43 -1.95 -19.31 16.08
C ALA A 43 -2.43 -20.34 15.04
N LEU A 44 -1.64 -20.59 14.01
CA LEU A 44 -1.97 -21.51 12.92
C LEU A 44 -2.00 -22.95 13.44
N VAL A 45 -0.95 -23.36 14.17
CA VAL A 45 -0.87 -24.66 14.84
C VAL A 45 -1.98 -24.79 15.89
N ALA A 46 -2.24 -23.74 16.69
CA ALA A 46 -3.30 -23.76 17.69
C ALA A 46 -4.69 -23.98 17.06
N ASN A 47 -5.02 -23.26 15.99
CA ASN A 47 -6.30 -23.40 15.29
C ASN A 47 -6.45 -24.76 14.63
N TYR A 48 -5.39 -25.24 13.97
CA TYR A 48 -5.42 -26.55 13.32
C TYR A 48 -5.66 -27.69 14.33
N ILE A 49 -4.93 -27.70 15.46
CA ILE A 49 -5.11 -28.70 16.51
C ILE A 49 -6.49 -28.58 17.15
N ARG A 50 -6.98 -27.36 17.39
CA ARG A 50 -8.32 -27.12 17.96
C ARG A 50 -9.40 -27.71 17.06
N THR A 51 -9.29 -27.55 15.74
CA THR A 51 -10.32 -27.99 14.80
C THR A 51 -10.24 -29.50 14.51
N LYS A 52 -9.04 -30.05 14.39
CA LYS A 52 -8.85 -31.44 13.92
C LYS A 52 -8.61 -32.45 15.02
N PHE A 53 -7.96 -32.05 16.13
CA PHE A 53 -7.44 -32.99 17.12
C PHE A 53 -7.97 -32.80 18.56
N SER A 54 -8.76 -31.76 18.86
CA SER A 54 -9.29 -31.56 20.23
C SER A 54 -10.11 -32.75 20.74
N SER A 55 -10.99 -33.30 19.89
CA SER A 55 -11.78 -34.46 20.24
C SER A 55 -10.91 -35.72 20.44
N LEU A 56 -9.90 -35.90 19.62
CA LEU A 56 -8.97 -37.03 19.71
C LEU A 56 -8.13 -36.94 20.98
N ILE A 57 -7.65 -35.78 21.34
CA ILE A 57 -6.91 -35.53 22.58
C ILE A 57 -7.84 -35.80 23.79
N ALA A 58 -9.06 -35.25 23.79
CA ALA A 58 -10.02 -35.46 24.88
C ALA A 58 -10.37 -36.96 25.08
N ASN A 59 -10.62 -37.70 24.00
CA ASN A 59 -10.90 -39.14 24.06
C ASN A 59 -9.69 -39.96 24.57
N THR A 60 -8.46 -39.52 24.22
CA THR A 60 -7.26 -40.17 24.72
C THR A 60 -7.07 -39.94 26.22
N PHE A 61 -7.40 -38.71 26.71
CA PHE A 61 -7.47 -38.46 28.16
C PHE A 61 -8.51 -39.32 28.83
N GLU A 62 -9.73 -39.41 28.29
CA GLU A 62 -10.80 -40.24 28.82
C GLU A 62 -10.39 -41.71 28.98
N SER A 63 -9.58 -42.21 28.06
CA SER A 63 -9.05 -43.59 28.16
C SER A 63 -8.02 -43.81 29.28
N LEU A 64 -7.43 -42.75 29.83
CA LEU A 64 -6.41 -42.78 30.86
C LEU A 64 -6.87 -42.37 32.25
N ILE A 65 -7.85 -41.46 32.35
CA ILE A 65 -8.31 -40.88 33.63
C ILE A 65 -9.82 -41.03 33.90
N THR A 66 -10.51 -41.87 33.12
CA THR A 66 -11.93 -42.21 33.29
C THR A 66 -12.90 -41.01 33.19
N HIS A 67 -12.41 -39.82 32.86
CA HIS A 67 -13.29 -38.68 32.58
C HIS A 67 -12.74 -37.85 31.42
N LYS A 68 -13.62 -37.14 30.69
CA LYS A 68 -13.31 -36.42 29.48
C LYS A 68 -13.13 -34.93 29.78
N PRO A 69 -11.90 -34.40 29.86
CA PRO A 69 -11.69 -32.98 30.11
C PRO A 69 -11.97 -32.12 28.87
N ALA A 70 -12.32 -30.87 29.07
CA ALA A 70 -12.34 -29.88 28.01
C ALA A 70 -10.91 -29.55 27.59
N ILE A 71 -10.62 -29.59 26.29
CA ILE A 71 -9.28 -29.28 25.75
C ILE A 71 -9.22 -27.84 25.27
N LYS A 72 -8.33 -27.07 25.87
CA LYS A 72 -8.08 -25.68 25.50
C LYS A 72 -6.66 -25.52 24.95
N ILE A 73 -6.57 -24.95 23.76
CA ILE A 73 -5.27 -24.73 23.09
C ILE A 73 -5.05 -23.23 22.94
N ILE A 74 -3.97 -22.72 23.54
CA ILE A 74 -3.59 -21.30 23.55
C ILE A 74 -2.24 -21.11 22.85
N CYS A 75 -1.92 -19.90 22.42
CA CYS A 75 -0.62 -19.55 21.84
C CYS A 75 0.36 -19.07 22.90
N ALA A 76 1.66 -19.37 22.73
CA ALA A 76 2.75 -18.93 23.61
C ALA A 76 2.85 -17.39 23.74
N SER A 77 2.32 -16.61 22.78
CA SER A 77 2.35 -15.15 22.73
C SER A 77 1.25 -14.45 23.56
N SER A 78 0.49 -15.16 24.43
CA SER A 78 -0.70 -14.61 25.10
C SER A 78 -0.49 -14.07 26.53
N GLU A 79 0.73 -14.00 27.05
CA GLU A 79 0.98 -13.63 28.47
C GLU A 79 0.92 -12.12 28.83
N GLY A 80 0.64 -11.25 27.88
CA GLY A 80 0.49 -9.79 28.14
C GLY A 80 -0.94 -9.22 28.06
N LYS A 81 -2.01 -10.04 27.93
CA LYS A 81 -3.26 -9.59 27.28
C LYS A 81 -4.56 -9.55 28.10
N GLN A 82 -4.57 -9.69 29.40
CA GLN A 82 -5.85 -9.55 30.15
C GLN A 82 -6.32 -8.08 30.34
N LYS A 83 -5.48 -7.07 30.18
CA LYS A 83 -5.93 -5.66 30.07
C LYS A 83 -6.20 -5.22 28.61
N LYS A 84 -5.85 -6.05 27.63
CA LYS A 84 -6.02 -5.76 26.17
C LYS A 84 -7.33 -6.28 25.55
N SER A 85 -8.13 -7.09 26.25
CA SER A 85 -9.32 -7.73 25.65
C SER A 85 -10.46 -6.76 25.31
N VAL A 86 -10.59 -5.65 26.02
CA VAL A 86 -11.58 -4.60 25.72
C VAL A 86 -11.13 -3.74 24.55
N LEU A 87 -9.82 -3.43 24.46
CA LEU A 87 -9.21 -2.76 23.32
C LEU A 87 -9.19 -3.64 22.04
N LEU A 88 -9.10 -4.96 22.17
CA LEU A 88 -9.12 -5.90 21.04
C LEU A 88 -10.51 -6.06 20.40
N ALA A 89 -11.60 -5.84 21.13
CA ALA A 89 -12.96 -5.86 20.56
C ALA A 89 -13.21 -4.59 19.70
N GLN A 90 -12.72 -3.44 20.12
CA GLN A 90 -12.75 -2.20 19.33
C GLN A 90 -11.78 -2.26 18.12
N ASN A 91 -10.61 -2.89 18.28
CA ASN A 91 -9.65 -3.11 17.19
C ASN A 91 -10.14 -4.12 16.13
N LYS A 92 -11.11 -4.99 16.40
CA LYS A 92 -11.69 -5.88 15.37
C LYS A 92 -12.44 -5.13 14.28
N GLN A 93 -13.13 -4.05 14.60
CA GLN A 93 -13.77 -3.20 13.58
C GLN A 93 -12.76 -2.38 12.76
N ASN A 94 -11.65 -1.96 13.38
CA ASN A 94 -10.60 -1.19 12.71
C ASN A 94 -9.68 -2.08 11.86
N ARG A 95 -9.48 -3.37 12.23
CA ARG A 95 -8.74 -4.36 11.42
C ARG A 95 -9.39 -4.65 10.07
N ALA A 96 -10.70 -4.50 9.94
CA ALA A 96 -11.42 -4.73 8.68
C ALA A 96 -11.04 -3.73 7.56
N GLN A 97 -10.33 -2.66 7.87
CA GLN A 97 -9.96 -1.60 6.93
C GLN A 97 -8.48 -1.61 6.55
N ILE A 98 -7.64 -2.46 7.15
CA ILE A 98 -6.21 -2.55 6.85
C ILE A 98 -5.92 -3.86 6.11
N TYR A 99 -5.31 -3.78 4.93
CA TYR A 99 -4.89 -4.95 4.16
C TYR A 99 -3.73 -5.66 4.87
N GLU A 100 -3.97 -6.88 5.34
CA GLU A 100 -3.00 -7.67 6.14
C GLU A 100 -1.69 -7.94 5.39
N ASN A 101 -1.75 -8.07 4.06
CA ASN A 101 -0.60 -8.34 3.21
C ASN A 101 0.28 -7.10 2.93
N TYR A 102 -0.18 -5.90 3.26
CA TYR A 102 0.60 -4.68 3.08
C TYR A 102 1.45 -4.43 4.33
N THR A 103 2.63 -5.03 4.35
CA THR A 103 3.60 -4.94 5.44
C THR A 103 4.92 -4.36 4.94
N PHE A 104 5.77 -3.93 5.86
CA PHE A 104 7.10 -3.43 5.50
C PHE A 104 7.98 -4.52 4.87
N GLU A 105 7.81 -5.78 5.29
CA GLU A 105 8.55 -6.94 4.76
C GLU A 105 8.20 -7.22 3.30
N ASN A 106 6.95 -6.99 2.91
CA ASN A 106 6.46 -7.22 1.54
C ASN A 106 6.71 -6.02 0.61
N PHE A 107 7.18 -4.89 1.15
CA PHE A 107 7.44 -3.69 0.35
C PHE A 107 8.83 -3.75 -0.28
N ILE A 108 8.91 -3.63 -1.59
CA ILE A 108 10.19 -3.65 -2.32
C ILE A 108 10.81 -2.25 -2.33
N VAL A 109 11.92 -2.11 -1.60
CA VAL A 109 12.64 -0.85 -1.48
C VAL A 109 13.57 -0.64 -2.66
N GLY A 110 13.50 0.53 -3.29
CA GLY A 110 14.40 1.03 -4.31
C GLY A 110 14.81 2.47 -4.03
N HIS A 111 15.67 3.05 -4.85
CA HIS A 111 16.11 4.44 -4.68
C HIS A 111 14.91 5.41 -4.71
N SER A 112 13.93 5.16 -5.56
CA SER A 112 12.74 5.98 -5.78
C SER A 112 11.80 6.09 -4.57
N ASN A 113 11.84 5.15 -3.62
CA ASN A 113 10.92 5.08 -2.48
C ASN A 113 11.62 4.92 -1.11
N GLN A 114 12.95 4.88 -1.10
CA GLN A 114 13.75 4.60 0.10
C GLN A 114 13.44 5.57 1.25
N LEU A 115 13.37 6.87 0.97
CA LEU A 115 13.06 7.87 2.00
C LEU A 115 11.67 7.64 2.60
N ALA A 116 10.66 7.47 1.75
CA ALA A 116 9.28 7.23 2.19
C ALA A 116 9.18 5.96 3.05
N PHE A 117 9.87 4.89 2.65
CA PHE A 117 9.93 3.64 3.41
C PHE A 117 10.57 3.82 4.79
N GLN A 118 11.76 4.40 4.85
CA GLN A 118 12.50 4.58 6.11
C GLN A 118 11.72 5.44 7.12
N VAL A 119 11.14 6.55 6.64
CA VAL A 119 10.36 7.43 7.50
C VAL A 119 9.06 6.74 7.96
N SER A 120 8.43 5.95 7.10
CA SER A 120 7.24 5.17 7.48
C SER A 120 7.55 4.18 8.61
N GLN A 121 8.71 3.51 8.56
CA GLN A 121 9.17 2.64 9.67
C GLN A 121 9.41 3.43 10.96
N MET A 122 10.08 4.60 10.87
CA MET A 122 10.34 5.45 12.04
C MET A 122 9.05 5.95 12.69
N VAL A 123 8.07 6.37 11.87
CA VAL A 123 6.76 6.84 12.35
C VAL A 123 5.95 5.71 12.99
N ALA A 124 6.02 4.51 12.42
CA ALA A 124 5.36 3.33 12.98
C ALA A 124 5.96 2.91 14.34
N ALA A 125 7.30 2.99 14.47
CA ALA A 125 8.00 2.62 15.70
C ALA A 125 7.81 3.66 16.81
N GLU A 126 7.82 4.95 16.48
CA GLU A 126 7.73 6.06 17.42
C GLU A 126 6.68 7.11 17.01
N PRO A 127 5.36 6.76 17.06
CA PRO A 127 4.31 7.65 16.62
C PRO A 127 4.24 8.95 17.42
N GLY A 128 3.92 10.04 16.73
CA GLY A 128 3.71 11.36 17.32
C GLY A 128 4.95 12.10 17.78
N LYS A 129 6.15 11.50 17.72
CA LYS A 129 7.37 12.10 18.28
C LYS A 129 8.08 13.05 17.32
N LYS A 130 8.44 12.61 16.11
CA LYS A 130 9.41 13.32 15.29
C LYS A 130 8.86 13.87 13.98
N TYR A 131 8.15 13.05 13.22
CA TYR A 131 7.65 13.37 11.88
C TYR A 131 6.12 13.34 11.86
N ASN A 132 5.50 14.42 12.34
CA ASN A 132 4.05 14.50 12.45
C ASN A 132 3.53 15.84 11.94
N PRO A 133 2.72 15.88 10.85
CA PRO A 133 2.28 14.71 10.07
C PRO A 133 3.40 14.12 9.20
N LEU A 134 3.23 12.85 8.78
CA LEU A 134 3.93 12.30 7.64
C LEU A 134 3.02 12.44 6.42
N PHE A 135 3.51 13.10 5.37
CA PHE A 135 2.79 13.27 4.12
C PHE A 135 3.52 12.53 3.00
N ILE A 136 2.94 11.44 2.49
CA ILE A 136 3.51 10.62 1.41
C ILE A 136 2.81 10.97 0.11
N TYR A 137 3.56 11.39 -0.91
CA TYR A 137 2.96 11.70 -2.20
C TYR A 137 3.74 11.09 -3.35
N GLY A 138 3.07 10.98 -4.51
CA GLY A 138 3.62 10.42 -5.74
C GLY A 138 2.50 9.96 -6.66
N SER A 139 2.81 9.67 -7.91
CA SER A 139 1.82 9.23 -8.90
C SER A 139 1.05 7.98 -8.45
N THR A 140 -0.09 7.72 -9.09
CA THR A 140 -0.92 6.53 -8.81
C THR A 140 -0.13 5.24 -9.03
N GLY A 141 -0.34 4.26 -8.16
CA GLY A 141 0.26 2.92 -8.30
C GLY A 141 1.72 2.78 -7.87
N LEU A 142 2.29 3.76 -7.14
CA LEU A 142 3.69 3.73 -6.68
C LEU A 142 3.88 3.13 -5.27
N GLY A 143 2.82 2.63 -4.63
CA GLY A 143 2.91 1.96 -3.32
C GLY A 143 2.62 2.86 -2.12
N LYS A 144 2.05 4.07 -2.28
CA LYS A 144 1.64 4.95 -1.16
C LYS A 144 0.73 4.25 -0.17
N THR A 145 -0.36 3.67 -0.66
CA THR A 145 -1.32 2.89 0.13
C THR A 145 -0.66 1.70 0.83
N HIS A 146 0.30 1.03 0.18
CA HIS A 146 1.04 -0.06 0.80
C HIS A 146 1.81 0.43 2.04
N LEU A 147 2.57 1.52 1.95
CA LEU A 147 3.28 2.09 3.10
C LEU A 147 2.32 2.57 4.20
N LEU A 148 1.19 3.18 3.84
CA LEU A 148 0.16 3.59 4.78
C LEU A 148 -0.35 2.40 5.60
N HIS A 149 -0.72 1.31 4.93
CA HIS A 149 -1.19 0.08 5.58
C HIS A 149 -0.07 -0.64 6.34
N SER A 150 1.19 -0.57 5.89
CA SER A 150 2.34 -1.11 6.62
C SER A 150 2.51 -0.45 7.98
N ILE A 151 2.38 0.89 8.04
CA ILE A 151 2.37 1.63 9.32
C ILE A 151 1.23 1.11 10.20
N GLY A 152 0.03 0.96 9.63
CA GLY A 152 -1.14 0.49 10.36
C GLY A 152 -0.98 -0.93 10.91
N ASN A 153 -0.49 -1.87 10.09
CA ASN A 153 -0.24 -3.25 10.50
C ASN A 153 0.82 -3.32 11.62
N TYR A 154 1.91 -2.58 11.46
CA TYR A 154 2.95 -2.52 12.48
C TYR A 154 2.39 -2.01 13.81
N ALA A 155 1.67 -0.90 13.79
CA ALA A 155 1.10 -0.26 14.97
C ALA A 155 0.04 -1.14 15.67
N LEU A 156 -0.85 -1.79 14.91
CA LEU A 156 -1.82 -2.74 15.45
C LEU A 156 -1.16 -3.93 16.15
N ASN A 157 -0.07 -4.45 15.59
CA ASN A 157 0.70 -5.54 16.19
C ASN A 157 1.37 -5.11 17.52
N HIS A 158 1.65 -3.81 17.68
CA HIS A 158 2.18 -3.22 18.92
C HIS A 158 1.08 -2.72 19.86
N GLY A 159 -0.20 -2.98 19.56
CA GLY A 159 -1.33 -2.71 20.42
C GLY A 159 -1.78 -1.26 20.46
N GLN A 160 -1.42 -0.47 19.46
CA GLN A 160 -1.88 0.90 19.30
C GLN A 160 -3.27 0.97 18.70
N ASN A 161 -4.01 2.03 19.00
CA ASN A 161 -5.33 2.29 18.42
C ASN A 161 -5.15 3.03 17.09
N VAL A 162 -5.37 2.33 15.97
CA VAL A 162 -5.18 2.84 14.62
C VAL A 162 -6.52 3.02 13.92
N ILE A 163 -6.72 4.17 13.33
CA ILE A 163 -7.80 4.45 12.37
C ILE A 163 -7.17 4.60 10.99
N CYS A 164 -7.56 3.73 10.07
CA CYS A 164 -7.15 3.78 8.67
C CYS A 164 -8.39 3.91 7.79
N VAL A 165 -8.50 5.00 7.05
CA VAL A 165 -9.65 5.30 6.19
C VAL A 165 -9.21 5.98 4.91
N THR A 166 -10.02 5.84 3.86
CA THR A 166 -9.91 6.72 2.69
C THR A 166 -10.55 8.07 2.98
N SER A 167 -10.19 9.09 2.22
CA SER A 167 -10.85 10.39 2.27
C SER A 167 -12.36 10.30 2.07
N GLU A 168 -12.81 9.43 1.18
CA GLU A 168 -14.23 9.18 0.92
C GLU A 168 -14.93 8.55 2.14
N GLN A 169 -14.29 7.59 2.81
CA GLN A 169 -14.86 7.00 4.04
C GLN A 169 -14.97 8.04 5.16
N PHE A 170 -13.95 8.89 5.33
CA PHE A 170 -14.00 9.99 6.29
C PHE A 170 -15.17 10.95 6.00
N PHE A 171 -15.36 11.30 4.73
CA PHE A 171 -16.49 12.12 4.27
C PHE A 171 -17.84 11.46 4.54
N ASN A 172 -18.00 10.19 4.14
CA ASN A 172 -19.25 9.46 4.33
C ASN A 172 -19.61 9.32 5.82
N ASP A 173 -18.62 9.03 6.66
CA ASP A 173 -18.82 8.98 8.11
C ASP A 173 -19.27 10.34 8.68
N PHE A 174 -18.68 11.43 8.19
CA PHE A 174 -19.09 12.78 8.58
C PHE A 174 -20.54 13.03 8.21
N VAL A 175 -20.94 12.79 6.96
CA VAL A 175 -22.31 13.00 6.47
C VAL A 175 -23.33 12.22 7.27
N VAL A 176 -23.06 10.92 7.49
CA VAL A 176 -23.94 10.03 8.28
C VAL A 176 -24.11 10.54 9.71
N ASN A 177 -23.01 10.99 10.35
CA ASN A 177 -23.10 11.48 11.74
C ASN A 177 -23.76 12.87 11.84
N VAL A 178 -23.65 13.73 10.81
CA VAL A 178 -24.42 14.99 10.74
C VAL A 178 -25.91 14.69 10.60
N GLN A 179 -26.31 13.81 9.67
CA GLN A 179 -27.71 13.46 9.44
C GLN A 179 -28.36 12.83 10.67
N ASN A 180 -27.63 11.94 11.36
CA ASN A 180 -28.12 11.27 12.57
C ASN A 180 -27.97 12.08 13.85
N LYS A 181 -27.42 13.32 13.79
CA LYS A 181 -27.14 14.17 14.97
C LYS A 181 -26.19 13.49 15.99
N THR A 182 -25.26 12.67 15.52
CA THR A 182 -24.31 11.89 16.33
C THR A 182 -22.86 12.34 16.16
N MET A 183 -22.62 13.63 15.92
CA MET A 183 -21.28 14.18 15.73
C MET A 183 -20.32 13.88 16.88
N GLN A 184 -20.83 13.66 18.10
CA GLN A 184 -20.00 13.26 19.23
C GLN A 184 -19.33 11.89 18.97
N LYS A 185 -20.05 10.92 18.37
CA LYS A 185 -19.48 9.60 18.02
C LYS A 185 -18.41 9.72 16.92
N PHE A 186 -18.62 10.63 15.95
CA PHE A 186 -17.61 10.92 14.94
C PHE A 186 -16.32 11.43 15.58
N LYS A 187 -16.44 12.44 16.47
CA LYS A 187 -15.31 13.02 17.19
C LYS A 187 -14.60 11.98 18.06
N GLU A 188 -15.33 11.16 18.78
CA GLU A 188 -14.78 10.06 19.56
C GLU A 188 -14.03 9.07 18.68
N LYS A 189 -14.58 8.66 17.54
CA LYS A 189 -13.89 7.77 16.61
C LYS A 189 -12.55 8.35 16.14
N TYR A 190 -12.56 9.55 15.56
CA TYR A 190 -11.40 10.09 14.86
C TYR A 190 -10.41 10.82 15.75
N ARG A 191 -10.81 11.32 16.92
CA ARG A 191 -9.96 12.14 17.80
C ARG A 191 -9.41 11.39 19.02
N THR A 192 -9.64 10.07 19.15
CA THR A 192 -9.12 9.26 20.26
C THR A 192 -8.13 8.19 19.85
N CYS A 193 -7.79 8.10 18.56
CA CYS A 193 -6.79 7.16 18.08
C CYS A 193 -5.36 7.62 18.40
N ASP A 194 -4.45 6.64 18.47
CA ASP A 194 -3.01 6.91 18.59
C ASP A 194 -2.40 7.25 17.23
N ILE A 195 -2.96 6.68 16.16
CA ILE A 195 -2.51 6.90 14.77
C ILE A 195 -3.73 7.05 13.86
N LEU A 196 -3.77 8.16 13.11
CA LEU A 196 -4.74 8.39 12.04
C LEU A 196 -4.04 8.27 10.68
N LEU A 197 -4.51 7.34 9.86
CA LEU A 197 -4.04 7.08 8.51
C LEU A 197 -5.16 7.46 7.53
N ILE A 198 -4.89 8.40 6.62
CA ILE A 198 -5.85 8.82 5.60
C ILE A 198 -5.24 8.62 4.21
N ASP A 199 -5.88 7.76 3.42
CA ASP A 199 -5.49 7.54 2.04
C ASP A 199 -6.17 8.54 1.10
N ASP A 200 -5.42 9.00 0.11
CA ASP A 200 -5.88 9.86 -0.99
C ASP A 200 -6.54 11.17 -0.53
N VAL A 201 -5.84 11.93 0.34
CA VAL A 201 -6.37 13.17 0.95
C VAL A 201 -6.82 14.22 -0.07
N GLN A 202 -6.34 14.18 -1.32
CA GLN A 202 -6.75 15.08 -2.39
C GLN A 202 -8.26 15.06 -2.66
N PHE A 203 -8.96 13.95 -2.39
CA PHE A 203 -10.41 13.91 -2.62
C PHE A 203 -11.20 14.71 -1.59
N LEU A 204 -10.71 14.89 -0.35
CA LEU A 204 -11.32 15.84 0.59
C LEU A 204 -11.26 17.29 0.10
N ALA A 205 -10.24 17.63 -0.68
CA ALA A 205 -10.10 18.96 -1.28
C ALA A 205 -11.16 19.24 -2.37
N GLN A 206 -11.60 18.19 -3.08
CA GLN A 206 -12.57 18.29 -4.17
C GLN A 206 -14.02 18.38 -3.68
N GLU A 207 -14.27 18.02 -2.44
CA GLU A 207 -15.60 18.09 -1.85
C GLU A 207 -16.12 19.53 -1.76
N LYS A 208 -17.35 19.74 -2.25
CA LYS A 208 -17.98 21.06 -2.26
C LYS A 208 -18.32 21.59 -0.87
N SER A 209 -18.38 20.71 0.13
CA SER A 209 -18.76 21.07 1.49
C SER A 209 -17.57 21.65 2.26
N GLU A 210 -17.60 22.92 2.55
CA GLU A 210 -16.62 23.60 3.42
C GLU A 210 -16.60 23.02 4.83
N LYS A 211 -17.76 22.59 5.35
CA LYS A 211 -17.90 22.02 6.70
C LYS A 211 -17.05 20.77 6.95
N ILE A 212 -16.86 19.93 5.94
CA ILE A 212 -16.02 18.74 6.11
C ILE A 212 -14.54 19.12 6.21
N ARG A 213 -14.08 20.11 5.42
CA ARG A 213 -12.70 20.59 5.50
C ARG A 213 -12.40 21.26 6.84
N GLU A 214 -13.39 21.99 7.37
CA GLU A 214 -13.32 22.59 8.71
C GLU A 214 -13.27 21.51 9.81
N GLU A 215 -14.13 20.48 9.76
CA GLU A 215 -14.13 19.37 10.71
C GLU A 215 -12.82 18.57 10.63
N PHE A 216 -12.29 18.38 9.42
CA PHE A 216 -10.99 17.75 9.23
C PHE A 216 -9.87 18.58 9.86
N PHE A 217 -9.89 19.89 9.68
CA PHE A 217 -8.93 20.80 10.30
C PHE A 217 -8.96 20.72 11.84
N HIS A 218 -10.16 20.70 12.42
CA HIS A 218 -10.32 20.52 13.87
C HIS A 218 -9.82 19.15 14.35
N THR A 219 -10.15 18.08 13.64
CA THR A 219 -9.67 16.72 13.94
C THR A 219 -8.15 16.65 13.88
N PHE A 220 -7.55 17.25 12.87
CA PHE A 220 -6.10 17.33 12.72
C PHE A 220 -5.42 18.04 13.89
N ASN A 221 -5.96 19.20 14.32
CA ASN A 221 -5.39 19.96 15.44
C ASN A 221 -5.53 19.18 16.77
N ASP A 222 -6.70 18.61 17.06
CA ASP A 222 -6.93 17.83 18.28
C ASP A 222 -5.95 16.64 18.39
N LEU A 223 -5.70 15.95 17.28
CA LEU A 223 -4.73 14.84 17.24
C LEU A 223 -3.29 15.33 17.45
N ARG A 224 -2.94 16.47 16.85
CA ARG A 224 -1.61 17.07 17.04
C ARG A 224 -1.35 17.48 18.50
N GLU A 225 -2.33 18.07 19.15
CA GLU A 225 -2.25 18.44 20.57
C GLU A 225 -2.05 17.21 21.48
N LYS A 226 -2.73 16.11 21.16
CA LYS A 226 -2.59 14.81 21.83
C LYS A 226 -1.33 14.05 21.47
N LYS A 227 -0.51 14.58 20.56
CA LYS A 227 0.67 13.91 20.00
C LYS A 227 0.33 12.57 19.30
N ALA A 228 -0.91 12.40 18.84
CA ALA A 228 -1.27 11.30 17.98
C ALA A 228 -0.61 11.45 16.60
N GLN A 229 -0.16 10.35 16.02
CA GLN A 229 0.47 10.38 14.70
C GLN A 229 -0.58 10.55 13.60
N ILE A 230 -0.28 11.43 12.65
CA ILE A 230 -1.09 11.60 11.44
C ILE A 230 -0.23 11.22 10.23
N VAL A 231 -0.77 10.36 9.37
CA VAL A 231 -0.15 9.98 8.09
C VAL A 231 -1.16 10.20 6.98
N LEU A 232 -0.75 10.90 5.94
CA LEU A 232 -1.58 11.26 4.80
C LEU A 232 -0.91 10.77 3.52
N THR A 233 -1.69 10.26 2.58
CA THR A 233 -1.21 10.00 1.23
C THR A 233 -1.90 10.90 0.22
N SER A 234 -1.23 11.19 -0.90
CA SER A 234 -1.78 11.99 -1.99
C SER A 234 -1.08 11.70 -3.31
N ASP A 235 -1.74 12.00 -4.42
CA ASP A 235 -1.10 12.00 -5.74
C ASP A 235 -0.26 13.26 -6.00
N ASN A 236 -0.51 14.33 -5.24
CA ASN A 236 0.15 15.63 -5.41
C ASN A 236 0.78 16.12 -4.09
N PRO A 237 1.86 16.91 -4.14
CA PRO A 237 2.41 17.54 -2.95
C PRO A 237 1.41 18.56 -2.35
N PRO A 238 1.51 18.87 -1.03
CA PRO A 238 0.56 19.75 -0.34
C PRO A 238 0.26 21.07 -1.05
N LYS A 239 1.28 21.74 -1.60
CA LYS A 239 1.13 23.03 -2.33
C LYS A 239 0.24 22.96 -3.57
N LEU A 240 0.09 21.79 -4.17
CA LEU A 240 -0.73 21.60 -5.36
C LEU A 240 -2.14 21.10 -5.05
N LEU A 241 -2.50 20.91 -3.78
CA LEU A 241 -3.83 20.51 -3.34
C LEU A 241 -4.81 21.67 -3.43
N LYS A 242 -5.40 21.84 -4.61
CA LYS A 242 -6.44 22.85 -4.83
C LYS A 242 -7.69 22.53 -4.00
N GLY A 243 -8.25 23.52 -3.31
CA GLY A 243 -9.47 23.39 -2.52
C GLY A 243 -9.24 23.31 -1.00
N PHE A 244 -8.01 23.05 -0.54
CA PHE A 244 -7.66 23.26 0.86
C PHE A 244 -7.25 24.71 1.11
N GLU A 245 -7.61 25.21 2.30
CA GLU A 245 -7.16 26.51 2.76
C GLU A 245 -5.65 26.50 3.08
N GLU A 246 -4.98 27.63 2.91
CA GLU A 246 -3.54 27.78 3.18
C GLU A 246 -3.14 27.33 4.58
N ARG A 247 -4.01 27.54 5.58
CA ARG A 247 -3.77 27.10 6.96
C ARG A 247 -3.64 25.58 7.07
N LEU A 248 -4.39 24.81 6.30
CA LEU A 248 -4.33 23.34 6.31
C LEU A 248 -3.11 22.82 5.52
N VAL A 249 -2.84 23.44 4.37
CA VAL A 249 -1.63 23.16 3.57
C VAL A 249 -0.36 23.40 4.41
N SER A 250 -0.29 24.51 5.13
CA SER A 250 0.81 24.81 6.04
C SER A 250 0.96 23.75 7.16
N ARG A 251 -0.16 23.18 7.65
CA ARG A 251 -0.14 22.10 8.62
C ARG A 251 0.45 20.81 8.03
N PHE A 252 0.12 20.48 6.78
CA PHE A 252 0.70 19.33 6.10
C PHE A 252 2.22 19.50 5.90
N GLU A 253 2.66 20.73 5.61
CA GLU A 253 4.06 21.08 5.42
C GLU A 253 4.86 21.18 6.73
N SER A 254 4.19 21.32 7.87
CA SER A 254 4.85 21.41 9.18
C SER A 254 5.51 20.10 9.64
N GLY A 255 5.20 19.00 8.99
CA GLY A 255 5.77 17.68 9.24
C GLY A 255 6.83 17.28 8.22
N LEU A 256 6.89 16.00 7.88
CA LEU A 256 7.77 15.50 6.84
C LEU A 256 6.98 15.13 5.59
N ILE A 257 7.45 15.62 4.45
CA ILE A 257 6.91 15.32 3.13
C ILE A 257 7.85 14.33 2.45
N ALA A 258 7.36 13.13 2.12
CA ALA A 258 8.09 12.08 1.45
C ALA A 258 7.52 11.85 0.05
N ASN A 259 8.37 12.01 -0.96
CA ASN A 259 8.01 11.75 -2.36
C ASN A 259 8.34 10.30 -2.74
N ILE A 260 7.44 9.65 -3.47
CA ILE A 260 7.70 8.39 -4.17
C ILE A 260 7.69 8.69 -5.66
N THR A 261 8.83 8.44 -6.30
CA THR A 261 8.98 8.59 -7.75
C THR A 261 8.83 7.24 -8.48
N PRO A 262 8.64 7.23 -9.80
CA PRO A 262 8.63 5.99 -10.58
C PRO A 262 9.84 5.11 -10.28
N PRO A 263 9.64 3.78 -10.15
CA PRO A 263 10.72 2.85 -9.87
C PRO A 263 11.65 2.70 -11.08
N GLU A 264 12.94 2.54 -10.81
CA GLU A 264 13.93 2.16 -11.81
C GLU A 264 13.69 0.73 -12.29
N LEU A 265 14.23 0.38 -13.48
CA LEU A 265 14.03 -0.93 -14.11
C LEU A 265 14.37 -2.10 -13.16
N ASP A 266 15.51 -2.01 -12.47
CA ASP A 266 15.91 -3.03 -11.49
C ASP A 266 14.90 -3.20 -10.36
N THR A 267 14.35 -2.10 -9.87
CA THR A 267 13.32 -2.12 -8.83
C THR A 267 12.01 -2.73 -9.37
N LYS A 268 11.60 -2.41 -10.62
CA LYS A 268 10.45 -3.05 -11.27
C LYS A 268 10.63 -4.57 -11.39
N ILE A 269 11.80 -5.02 -11.85
CA ILE A 269 12.13 -6.45 -11.96
C ILE A 269 11.99 -7.14 -10.61
N ARG A 270 12.51 -6.54 -9.54
CA ARG A 270 12.37 -7.10 -8.17
C ARG A 270 10.92 -7.14 -7.69
N ILE A 271 10.13 -6.11 -8.00
CA ILE A 271 8.69 -6.08 -7.68
C ILE A 271 7.97 -7.21 -8.42
N ILE A 272 8.22 -7.38 -9.73
CA ILE A 272 7.61 -8.43 -10.53
C ILE A 272 7.96 -9.81 -9.97
N LYS A 273 9.24 -10.06 -9.65
CA LYS A 273 9.69 -11.32 -9.06
C LYS A 273 9.01 -11.62 -7.73
N ALA A 274 8.94 -10.64 -6.83
CA ALA A 274 8.27 -10.79 -5.54
C ALA A 274 6.76 -11.06 -5.69
N LYS A 275 6.09 -10.40 -6.64
CA LYS A 275 4.68 -10.67 -6.94
C LYS A 275 4.45 -12.05 -7.54
N CYS A 276 5.32 -12.48 -8.45
CA CYS A 276 5.27 -13.82 -9.01
C CYS A 276 5.44 -14.90 -7.92
N GLU A 277 6.36 -14.70 -6.99
CA GLU A 277 6.58 -15.60 -5.86
C GLU A 277 5.35 -15.65 -4.94
N PHE A 278 4.79 -14.49 -4.61
CA PHE A 278 3.59 -14.37 -3.76
C PHE A 278 2.37 -15.06 -4.38
N ASP A 279 2.14 -14.87 -5.70
CA ASP A 279 0.98 -15.40 -6.43
C ASP A 279 1.21 -16.83 -6.95
N GLY A 280 2.40 -17.41 -6.74
CA GLY A 280 2.77 -18.74 -7.24
C GLY A 280 2.84 -18.82 -8.77
N VAL A 281 3.23 -17.70 -9.42
CA VAL A 281 3.38 -17.59 -10.87
C VAL A 281 4.83 -17.83 -11.25
N SER A 282 5.08 -18.75 -12.20
CA SER A 282 6.43 -19.00 -12.74
C SER A 282 6.62 -18.28 -14.05
N LEU A 283 7.53 -17.30 -14.08
CA LEU A 283 7.98 -16.58 -15.27
C LEU A 283 9.48 -16.78 -15.47
N ASP A 284 9.93 -16.87 -16.72
CA ASP A 284 11.34 -16.79 -17.04
C ASP A 284 11.86 -15.36 -16.99
N ASN A 285 13.19 -15.19 -16.93
CA ASN A 285 13.79 -13.86 -16.82
C ASN A 285 13.50 -13.00 -18.06
N GLU A 286 13.43 -13.58 -19.27
CA GLU A 286 13.13 -12.84 -20.50
C GLU A 286 11.73 -12.25 -20.47
N THR A 287 10.76 -13.00 -19.96
CA THR A 287 9.37 -12.52 -19.79
C THR A 287 9.29 -11.42 -18.72
N ILE A 288 10.02 -11.57 -17.61
CA ILE A 288 10.09 -10.54 -16.56
C ILE A 288 10.70 -9.25 -17.11
N ASP A 289 11.81 -9.34 -17.82
CA ASP A 289 12.50 -8.19 -18.43
C ASP A 289 11.62 -7.51 -19.47
N TYR A 290 10.88 -8.29 -20.27
CA TYR A 290 9.93 -7.78 -21.24
C TYR A 290 8.82 -6.98 -20.57
N ILE A 291 8.20 -7.51 -19.51
CA ILE A 291 7.14 -6.83 -18.74
C ILE A 291 7.69 -5.53 -18.12
N ALA A 292 8.84 -5.62 -17.41
CA ALA A 292 9.45 -4.49 -16.74
C ALA A 292 9.81 -3.34 -17.67
N THR A 293 10.26 -3.68 -18.91
CA THR A 293 10.71 -2.69 -19.91
C THR A 293 9.55 -2.08 -20.69
N ASN A 294 8.52 -2.87 -21.00
CA ASN A 294 7.47 -2.44 -21.93
C ASN A 294 6.18 -1.97 -21.22
N MET A 295 6.02 -2.22 -19.94
CA MET A 295 4.92 -1.67 -19.15
C MET A 295 5.32 -0.37 -18.46
N GLY A 296 4.32 0.48 -18.18
CA GLY A 296 4.53 1.76 -17.50
C GLY A 296 5.05 1.64 -16.07
N ASP A 297 5.06 2.77 -15.38
CA ASP A 297 5.60 2.88 -14.03
C ASP A 297 4.56 2.60 -12.95
N ASN A 298 3.30 2.40 -13.34
CA ASN A 298 2.20 2.08 -12.46
C ASN A 298 2.23 0.59 -12.09
N ILE A 299 2.59 0.31 -10.84
CA ILE A 299 2.70 -1.07 -10.36
C ILE A 299 1.37 -1.81 -10.38
N ARG A 300 0.21 -1.11 -10.21
CA ARG A 300 -1.11 -1.74 -10.32
C ARG A 300 -1.38 -2.28 -11.73
N GLU A 301 -0.88 -1.62 -12.78
CA GLU A 301 -1.00 -2.11 -14.14
C GLU A 301 -0.15 -3.36 -14.35
N ILE A 302 1.06 -3.38 -13.80
CA ILE A 302 1.93 -4.57 -13.82
C ILE A 302 1.26 -5.73 -13.07
N GLU A 303 0.68 -5.49 -11.89
CA GLU A 303 -0.09 -6.51 -11.14
C GLU A 303 -1.28 -7.04 -11.96
N GLY A 304 -2.02 -6.16 -12.61
CA GLY A 304 -3.12 -6.53 -13.50
C GLY A 304 -2.67 -7.41 -14.69
N ALA A 305 -1.51 -7.10 -15.27
CA ALA A 305 -0.91 -7.90 -16.32
C ALA A 305 -0.49 -9.29 -15.83
N LEU A 306 0.18 -9.38 -14.67
CA LEU A 306 0.55 -10.65 -14.06
C LEU A 306 -0.66 -11.52 -13.72
N LEU A 307 -1.73 -10.91 -13.19
CA LEU A 307 -2.99 -11.58 -12.92
C LEU A 307 -3.62 -12.14 -14.21
N SER A 308 -3.63 -11.34 -15.27
CA SER A 308 -4.14 -11.75 -16.59
C SER A 308 -3.33 -12.93 -17.16
N LEU A 309 -1.99 -12.84 -17.12
CA LEU A 309 -1.10 -13.90 -17.57
C LEU A 309 -1.35 -15.21 -16.83
N ASN A 310 -1.48 -15.15 -15.49
CA ASN A 310 -1.76 -16.32 -14.67
C ASN A 310 -3.13 -16.93 -14.98
N ALA A 311 -4.17 -16.09 -15.13
CA ALA A 311 -5.52 -16.54 -15.45
C ALA A 311 -5.59 -17.24 -16.81
N PHE A 312 -5.03 -16.63 -17.87
CA PHE A 312 -5.00 -17.22 -19.20
C PHE A 312 -4.17 -18.49 -19.25
N ALA A 313 -3.01 -18.54 -18.60
CA ALA A 313 -2.16 -19.72 -18.55
C ALA A 313 -2.87 -20.91 -17.89
N ARG A 314 -3.59 -20.67 -16.78
CA ARG A 314 -4.39 -21.69 -16.10
C ARG A 314 -5.56 -22.17 -16.96
N LEU A 315 -6.30 -21.26 -17.61
CA LEU A 315 -7.45 -21.60 -18.47
C LEU A 315 -7.03 -22.42 -19.69
N MET A 316 -5.87 -22.10 -20.28
CA MET A 316 -5.34 -22.79 -21.46
C MET A 316 -4.47 -24.00 -21.11
N SER A 317 -4.19 -24.25 -19.80
CA SER A 317 -3.27 -25.28 -19.34
C SER A 317 -1.88 -25.17 -19.99
N GLN A 318 -1.40 -23.94 -20.21
CA GLN A 318 -0.15 -23.63 -20.89
C GLN A 318 0.85 -22.95 -19.93
N LYS A 319 2.15 -23.17 -20.18
CA LYS A 319 3.20 -22.41 -19.49
C LYS A 319 3.26 -20.97 -20.04
N ILE A 320 3.56 -20.03 -19.16
CA ILE A 320 3.78 -18.64 -19.56
C ILE A 320 5.17 -18.55 -20.18
N THR A 321 5.22 -18.33 -21.48
CA THR A 321 6.42 -18.05 -22.26
C THR A 321 6.42 -16.59 -22.70
N LEU A 322 7.55 -16.07 -23.17
CA LEU A 322 7.65 -14.69 -23.68
C LEU A 322 6.61 -14.43 -24.81
N GLU A 323 6.46 -15.35 -25.76
CA GLU A 323 5.49 -15.20 -26.86
C GLU A 323 4.03 -15.21 -26.35
N PHE A 324 3.74 -16.06 -25.37
CA PHE A 324 2.44 -16.06 -24.70
C PHE A 324 2.20 -14.72 -24.00
N ALA A 325 3.19 -14.22 -23.24
CA ALA A 325 3.10 -12.94 -22.55
C ALA A 325 2.87 -11.78 -23.54
N LYS A 326 3.65 -11.70 -24.63
CA LYS A 326 3.45 -10.70 -25.69
C LYS A 326 2.04 -10.69 -26.27
N THR A 327 1.44 -11.86 -26.41
CA THR A 327 0.09 -12.00 -26.94
C THR A 327 -0.97 -11.51 -25.95
N VAL A 328 -0.87 -11.94 -24.68
CA VAL A 328 -1.89 -11.65 -23.65
C VAL A 328 -1.89 -10.18 -23.24
N ILE A 329 -0.70 -9.56 -23.07
CA ILE A 329 -0.59 -8.16 -22.60
C ILE A 329 -0.40 -7.15 -23.76
N LYS A 330 -0.60 -7.57 -25.01
CA LYS A 330 -0.37 -6.76 -26.21
C LYS A 330 -1.03 -5.39 -26.16
N ASP A 331 -2.28 -5.34 -25.73
CA ASP A 331 -3.05 -4.10 -25.69
C ASP A 331 -2.61 -3.18 -24.54
N GLN A 332 -2.17 -3.75 -23.41
CA GLN A 332 -1.64 -3.01 -22.27
C GLN A 332 -0.27 -2.37 -22.61
N VAL A 333 0.59 -3.10 -23.33
CA VAL A 333 1.88 -2.61 -23.81
C VAL A 333 1.71 -1.51 -24.88
N LYS A 334 0.71 -1.62 -25.76
CA LYS A 334 0.44 -0.59 -26.79
C LYS A 334 0.05 0.75 -26.19
N VAL A 335 -0.79 0.76 -25.16
CA VAL A 335 -1.18 1.99 -24.46
C VAL A 335 0.05 2.77 -23.95
N HIS A 336 1.11 2.08 -23.55
CA HIS A 336 2.35 2.71 -23.12
C HIS A 336 3.31 3.10 -24.26
N LYS A 337 3.26 2.41 -25.41
CA LYS A 337 4.01 2.81 -26.61
C LYS A 337 3.36 3.96 -27.36
N ASP A 338 2.06 4.11 -27.25
CA ASP A 338 1.29 5.23 -27.84
C ASP A 338 1.41 6.54 -27.02
N SER A 339 2.09 6.56 -25.89
CA SER A 339 2.63 7.80 -25.34
C SER A 339 3.73 8.28 -26.30
N SER A 340 3.33 9.14 -27.23
CA SER A 340 4.19 9.66 -28.29
C SER A 340 5.53 10.09 -27.73
N SER A 341 6.64 9.58 -28.24
CA SER A 341 7.96 10.06 -27.85
C SER A 341 8.14 11.51 -28.29
N ILE A 342 8.95 12.30 -27.58
CA ILE A 342 9.24 13.69 -28.00
C ILE A 342 9.76 13.71 -29.46
N ASP A 343 10.53 12.71 -29.84
CA ASP A 343 11.09 12.61 -31.20
C ASP A 343 10.02 12.31 -32.24
N GLU A 344 9.02 11.49 -31.95
CA GLU A 344 7.87 11.24 -32.81
C GLU A 344 7.00 12.50 -32.97
N ILE A 345 6.75 13.23 -31.88
CA ILE A 345 6.05 14.52 -31.93
C ILE A 345 6.80 15.50 -32.83
N ILE A 346 8.13 15.61 -32.63
CA ILE A 346 8.97 16.49 -33.45
C ILE A 346 8.91 16.07 -34.93
N ALA A 347 9.01 14.76 -35.25
CA ALA A 347 8.94 14.25 -36.60
C ALA A 347 7.57 14.53 -37.25
N LEU A 348 6.48 14.33 -36.50
CA LEU A 348 5.13 14.61 -36.99
C LEU A 348 4.93 16.12 -37.29
N VAL A 349 5.33 17.00 -36.38
CA VAL A 349 5.22 18.44 -36.57
C VAL A 349 6.13 18.93 -37.71
N ALA A 350 7.36 18.38 -37.79
CA ALA A 350 8.30 18.69 -38.85
C ALA A 350 7.75 18.35 -40.24
N SER A 351 7.15 17.18 -40.41
CA SER A 351 6.53 16.74 -41.66
C SER A 351 5.33 17.59 -42.03
N ASN A 352 4.43 17.89 -41.09
CA ASN A 352 3.21 18.69 -41.36
C ASN A 352 3.50 20.17 -41.67
N LEU A 353 4.51 20.74 -41.06
CA LEU A 353 4.87 22.14 -41.26
C LEU A 353 5.98 22.35 -42.29
N ASN A 354 6.47 21.29 -42.94
CA ASN A 354 7.62 21.32 -43.84
C ASN A 354 8.81 22.08 -43.25
N VAL A 355 9.27 21.66 -42.06
CA VAL A 355 10.43 22.18 -41.33
C VAL A 355 11.38 21.02 -41.03
N LYS A 356 12.69 21.22 -41.08
CA LYS A 356 13.63 20.16 -40.73
C LYS A 356 13.66 19.92 -39.23
N ILE A 357 13.73 18.66 -38.78
CA ILE A 357 13.84 18.26 -37.38
C ILE A 357 14.99 19.00 -36.66
N SER A 358 16.16 19.09 -37.34
CA SER A 358 17.31 19.80 -36.81
C SER A 358 17.09 21.29 -36.58
N GLU A 359 16.21 21.93 -37.36
CA GLU A 359 15.86 23.33 -37.19
C GLU A 359 14.92 23.55 -35.98
N ILE A 360 14.01 22.64 -35.71
CA ILE A 360 13.15 22.70 -34.54
C ILE A 360 13.96 22.65 -33.24
N LYS A 361 15.01 21.81 -33.21
CA LYS A 361 15.96 21.69 -32.06
C LYS A 361 17.03 22.82 -32.05
N SER A 362 17.13 23.62 -33.09
CA SER A 362 18.13 24.69 -33.20
C SER A 362 17.74 25.96 -32.45
N LYS A 363 18.65 26.92 -32.32
CA LYS A 363 18.38 28.26 -31.75
C LYS A 363 17.78 29.25 -32.77
N SER A 364 17.33 28.78 -33.94
CA SER A 364 16.72 29.63 -34.96
C SER A 364 15.53 30.41 -34.45
N LYS A 365 15.44 31.71 -34.86
CA LYS A 365 14.35 32.64 -34.48
C LYS A 365 13.38 32.90 -35.63
N THR A 366 13.50 32.18 -36.76
CA THR A 366 12.58 32.28 -37.88
C THR A 366 11.16 32.01 -37.45
N LYS A 367 10.19 32.83 -37.77
CA LYS A 367 8.80 32.72 -37.32
C LYS A 367 8.21 31.32 -37.44
N LYS A 368 8.39 30.70 -38.62
CA LYS A 368 7.91 29.32 -38.91
C LYS A 368 8.55 28.27 -37.99
N ILE A 369 9.86 28.35 -37.72
CA ILE A 369 10.58 27.41 -36.84
C ILE A 369 10.20 27.62 -35.38
N VAL A 370 10.02 28.87 -34.95
CA VAL A 370 9.58 29.19 -33.57
C VAL A 370 8.17 28.66 -33.32
N GLU A 371 7.28 28.78 -34.29
CA GLU A 371 5.91 28.27 -34.22
C GLU A 371 5.90 26.71 -34.14
N ALA A 372 6.64 26.05 -35.05
CA ALA A 372 6.81 24.60 -35.00
C ALA A 372 7.37 24.12 -33.64
N ARG A 373 8.38 24.80 -33.10
CA ARG A 373 8.96 24.48 -31.79
C ARG A 373 7.96 24.65 -30.66
N ARG A 374 7.12 25.70 -30.68
CA ARG A 374 6.06 25.90 -29.69
C ARG A 374 5.04 24.79 -29.74
N ILE A 375 4.58 24.42 -30.94
CA ILE A 375 3.64 23.30 -31.12
C ILE A 375 4.24 22.00 -30.57
N CYS A 376 5.51 21.68 -30.89
CA CYS A 376 6.18 20.51 -30.34
C CYS A 376 6.23 20.53 -28.81
N ILE A 377 6.58 21.67 -28.20
CA ILE A 377 6.65 21.82 -26.75
C ILE A 377 5.27 21.64 -26.10
N TYR A 378 4.23 22.23 -26.69
CA TYR A 378 2.85 22.10 -26.20
C TYR A 378 2.36 20.64 -26.26
N LEU A 379 2.53 19.98 -27.42
CA LEU A 379 2.15 18.59 -27.60
C LEU A 379 2.97 17.65 -26.72
N ALA A 380 4.29 17.86 -26.61
CA ALA A 380 5.15 17.07 -25.74
C ALA A 380 4.74 17.21 -24.26
N LYS A 381 4.30 18.42 -23.81
CA LYS A 381 3.79 18.60 -22.47
C LYS A 381 2.46 17.91 -22.23
N SER A 382 1.59 17.89 -23.23
CA SER A 382 0.23 17.34 -23.13
C SER A 382 0.19 15.81 -23.32
N LEU A 383 1.07 15.25 -24.16
CA LEU A 383 1.03 13.86 -24.61
C LEU A 383 2.15 12.98 -24.04
N THR A 384 3.11 13.56 -23.31
CA THR A 384 4.23 12.81 -22.73
C THR A 384 4.36 13.08 -21.22
N PRO A 385 4.87 12.14 -20.43
CA PRO A 385 5.06 12.31 -18.98
C PRO A 385 6.26 13.21 -18.64
N ASN A 386 6.88 13.86 -19.63
CA ASN A 386 8.10 14.65 -19.42
C ASN A 386 7.87 15.90 -18.55
N SER A 387 8.78 16.09 -17.59
CA SER A 387 8.78 17.27 -16.73
C SER A 387 9.21 18.53 -17.52
N MET A 388 8.81 19.71 -17.05
CA MET A 388 9.22 21.00 -17.67
C MET A 388 10.73 21.16 -17.80
N PRO A 389 11.57 20.78 -16.80
CA PRO A 389 13.03 20.78 -16.96
C PRO A 389 13.53 19.82 -18.05
N ALA A 390 12.96 18.61 -18.13
CA ALA A 390 13.31 17.63 -19.16
C ALA A 390 12.98 18.16 -20.57
N LEU A 391 11.83 18.80 -20.75
CA LEU A 391 11.45 19.46 -22.00
C LEU A 391 12.40 20.63 -22.35
N ALA A 392 12.84 21.41 -21.37
CA ALA A 392 13.80 22.48 -21.60
C ALA A 392 15.12 21.94 -22.19
N VAL A 393 15.64 20.83 -21.64
CA VAL A 393 16.86 20.15 -22.14
C VAL A 393 16.64 19.64 -23.58
N ASN A 394 15.53 18.93 -23.83
CA ASN A 394 15.26 18.34 -25.15
C ASN A 394 15.10 19.37 -26.27
N PHE A 395 14.56 20.56 -25.97
CA PHE A 395 14.36 21.63 -26.94
C PHE A 395 15.47 22.71 -26.92
N GLY A 396 16.55 22.49 -26.17
CA GLY A 396 17.68 23.42 -26.06
C GLY A 396 17.30 24.79 -25.48
N LEU A 397 16.33 24.82 -24.57
CA LEU A 397 15.86 26.03 -23.88
C LEU A 397 16.67 26.26 -22.60
N LYS A 398 16.74 27.51 -22.15
CA LYS A 398 17.54 27.92 -20.99
C LYS A 398 17.05 27.27 -19.69
N ASP A 399 15.72 27.24 -19.48
CA ASP A 399 15.09 26.79 -18.26
C ASP A 399 13.62 26.42 -18.47
N HIS A 400 12.98 25.93 -17.41
CA HIS A 400 11.54 25.57 -17.38
C HIS A 400 10.62 26.78 -17.60
N SER A 401 11.08 28.00 -17.28
CA SER A 401 10.30 29.25 -17.50
C SER A 401 10.14 29.51 -18.99
N ALA A 402 11.19 29.23 -19.79
CA ALA A 402 11.12 29.31 -21.24
C ALA A 402 10.14 28.31 -21.85
N VAL A 403 10.00 27.08 -21.27
CA VAL A 403 8.98 26.11 -21.67
C VAL A 403 7.60 26.67 -21.40
N SER A 404 7.33 27.15 -20.17
CA SER A 404 6.06 27.77 -19.78
C SER A 404 5.67 28.95 -20.67
N HIS A 405 6.66 29.81 -21.03
CA HIS A 405 6.43 30.93 -21.93
C HIS A 405 6.02 30.50 -23.35
N ASN A 406 6.65 29.43 -23.88
CA ASN A 406 6.29 28.90 -25.19
C ASN A 406 4.88 28.29 -25.21
N ILE A 407 4.47 27.60 -24.13
CA ILE A 407 3.12 27.04 -23.97
C ILE A 407 2.06 28.14 -23.91
N LYS A 408 2.29 29.20 -23.10
CA LYS A 408 1.36 30.33 -22.98
C LYS A 408 1.15 31.13 -24.28
N LYS A 409 2.03 31.00 -25.26
CA LYS A 409 1.88 31.70 -26.56
C LYS A 409 1.12 30.88 -27.60
N ILE A 410 0.71 29.67 -27.30
CA ILE A 410 -0.14 28.83 -28.15
C ILE A 410 -1.61 28.93 -27.73
N ASN A 411 -1.85 29.09 -26.42
CA ASN A 411 -3.17 29.39 -25.86
C ASN A 411 -3.41 30.89 -26.00
#